data_5a76a1f4964bf2619ac13732bc884d2c
#
_entry.id   5a76a1f4964bf2619ac13732bc884d2c
#
_cell.length_a   1.000
_cell.length_b   1.000
_cell.length_c   1.000
_cell.angle_alpha   90.00
_cell.angle_beta   90.00
_cell.angle_gamma   90.00
#
_symmetry.space_group_name_H-M   'P 1'
#
loop_
_entity.id
_entity.type
_entity.pdbx_description
1 polymer ?
#
loop_
_entity_poly.entity_id
_entity_poly.type
_entity_poly.pdbx_seq_one_letter_code
_entity_poly.pdbx_strand_id
1 'polypeptide(L)'
;MAIGERIHFFRLLRGMTQKYLGMALGFPEKSADVRLAQYETGSRTPKADLTAALAQVLDVSPHALSVPDIDSYVGLMHTLFTLEDNYGLKVTEQDGELALQVDFRKNKDAARLHEMLWAWREQAAKLEAGESSQEDYDRWRYHYPEYDSRQIHAKVPPEGLI
;
A
#
# COMPACT_ATOMS: atom_id res chain seq x y z
N MET A 1 -0.29 14.53 -4.66
CA MET A 1 -0.37 13.32 -5.53
C MET A 1 0.07 12.11 -4.71
N ALA A 2 -0.78 11.11 -4.58
CA ALA A 2 -0.61 9.98 -3.65
C ALA A 2 0.78 9.32 -3.64
N ILE A 3 1.39 9.09 -4.80
CA ILE A 3 2.74 8.49 -4.87
C ILE A 3 3.81 9.39 -4.22
N GLY A 4 3.75 10.70 -4.40
CA GLY A 4 4.70 11.63 -3.79
C GLY A 4 4.61 11.62 -2.27
N GLU A 5 3.41 11.63 -1.73
CA GLU A 5 3.17 11.53 -0.29
C GLU A 5 3.63 10.20 0.29
N ARG A 6 3.46 9.09 -0.44
CA ARG A 6 3.98 7.79 -0.02
C ARG A 6 5.50 7.73 0.00
N ILE A 7 6.16 8.32 -1.01
CA ILE A 7 7.63 8.47 -1.03
C ILE A 7 8.09 9.26 0.20
N HIS A 8 7.48 10.41 0.45
CA HIS A 8 7.77 11.25 1.61
C HIS A 8 7.59 10.49 2.93
N PHE A 9 6.44 9.81 3.09
CA PHE A 9 6.12 9.03 4.27
C PHE A 9 7.18 7.94 4.55
N PHE A 10 7.50 7.10 3.55
CA PHE A 10 8.47 6.02 3.75
C PHE A 10 9.88 6.55 3.94
N ARG A 11 10.26 7.64 3.29
CA ARG A 11 11.56 8.28 3.52
C ARG A 11 11.71 8.72 4.98
N LEU A 12 10.70 9.38 5.54
CA LEU A 12 10.71 9.79 6.95
C LEU A 12 10.71 8.58 7.89
N LEU A 13 9.90 7.57 7.60
CA LEU A 13 9.85 6.32 8.37
C LEU A 13 11.23 5.63 8.44
N ARG A 14 12.03 5.72 7.37
CA ARG A 14 13.40 5.18 7.30
C ARG A 14 14.46 6.15 7.83
N GLY A 15 14.09 7.35 8.32
CA GLY A 15 15.02 8.36 8.82
C GLY A 15 15.94 8.94 7.74
N MET A 16 15.56 8.88 6.47
CA MET A 16 16.39 9.35 5.35
C MET A 16 16.14 10.84 5.05
N THR A 17 17.20 11.56 4.67
CA THR A 17 17.07 12.90 4.09
C THR A 17 16.73 12.80 2.60
N GLN A 18 16.17 13.86 2.02
CA GLN A 18 15.91 13.93 0.57
C GLN A 18 17.21 13.76 -0.23
N LYS A 19 18.30 14.37 0.24
CA LYS A 19 19.61 14.25 -0.39
C LYS A 19 20.10 12.80 -0.37
N TYR A 20 20.00 12.13 0.78
CA TYR A 20 20.46 10.74 0.92
C TYR A 20 19.67 9.81 -0.02
N LEU A 21 18.35 9.88 0.01
CA LEU A 21 17.50 9.04 -0.86
C LEU A 21 17.77 9.35 -2.33
N GLY A 22 17.88 10.63 -2.71
CA GLY A 22 18.19 11.01 -4.08
C GLY A 22 19.54 10.48 -4.56
N MET A 23 20.57 10.52 -3.72
CA MET A 23 21.89 9.94 -4.05
C MET A 23 21.83 8.41 -4.16
N ALA A 24 21.08 7.75 -3.28
CA ALA A 24 20.89 6.30 -3.35
C ALA A 24 20.20 5.84 -4.64
N LEU A 25 19.40 6.73 -5.25
CA LEU A 25 18.76 6.54 -6.56
C LEU A 25 19.68 6.88 -7.75
N GLY A 26 20.92 7.29 -7.48
CA GLY A 26 21.89 7.67 -8.50
C GLY A 26 21.75 9.10 -9.01
N PHE A 27 21.04 9.97 -8.32
CA PHE A 27 20.99 11.39 -8.70
C PHE A 27 22.30 12.09 -8.33
N PRO A 28 22.76 13.06 -9.17
CA PRO A 28 23.95 13.83 -8.86
C PRO A 28 23.81 14.54 -7.50
N GLU A 29 24.86 14.51 -6.67
CA GLU A 29 24.84 15.05 -5.31
C GLU A 29 24.33 16.50 -5.23
N LYS A 30 24.70 17.35 -6.20
CA LYS A 30 24.34 18.77 -6.23
C LYS A 30 22.83 19.03 -6.47
N SER A 31 22.09 18.03 -6.94
CA SER A 31 20.67 18.17 -7.30
C SER A 31 19.78 17.05 -6.72
N ALA A 32 20.35 16.18 -5.91
CA ALA A 32 19.66 15.00 -5.40
C ALA A 32 18.44 15.36 -4.55
N ASP A 33 18.59 16.32 -3.65
CA ASP A 33 17.53 16.83 -2.78
C ASP A 33 16.41 17.52 -3.58
N VAL A 34 16.78 18.42 -4.48
CA VAL A 34 15.83 19.15 -5.34
C VAL A 34 15.03 18.20 -6.23
N ARG A 35 15.71 17.22 -6.83
CA ARG A 35 15.04 16.22 -7.68
C ARG A 35 14.08 15.36 -6.88
N LEU A 36 14.49 14.92 -5.69
CA LEU A 36 13.61 14.12 -4.83
C LEU A 36 12.41 14.94 -4.35
N ALA A 37 12.62 16.19 -3.94
CA ALA A 37 11.54 17.10 -3.57
C ALA A 37 10.49 17.26 -4.67
N GLN A 38 10.89 17.28 -5.96
CA GLN A 38 9.97 17.34 -7.09
C GLN A 38 9.06 16.11 -7.17
N TYR A 39 9.55 14.92 -6.81
CA TYR A 39 8.73 13.71 -6.75
C TYR A 39 7.81 13.70 -5.53
N GLU A 40 8.29 14.10 -4.37
CA GLU A 40 7.49 14.17 -3.14
C GLU A 40 6.33 15.19 -3.26
N THR A 41 6.59 16.34 -3.88
CA THR A 41 5.56 17.39 -4.08
C THR A 41 4.62 17.12 -5.25
N GLY A 42 4.90 16.08 -6.05
CA GLY A 42 4.10 15.75 -7.23
C GLY A 42 4.36 16.64 -8.45
N SER A 43 5.37 17.55 -8.41
CA SER A 43 5.80 18.32 -9.58
C SER A 43 6.35 17.42 -10.70
N ARG A 44 6.80 16.22 -10.32
CA ARG A 44 7.16 15.14 -11.22
C ARG A 44 6.59 13.83 -10.73
N THR A 45 6.18 12.96 -11.66
CA THR A 45 5.74 11.60 -11.38
C THR A 45 6.86 10.62 -11.74
N PRO A 46 7.30 9.74 -10.81
CA PRO A 46 8.28 8.73 -11.15
C PRO A 46 7.70 7.74 -12.15
N LYS A 47 8.53 7.35 -13.12
CA LYS A 47 8.21 6.25 -14.05
C LYS A 47 8.43 4.89 -13.35
N ALA A 48 7.97 3.82 -13.98
CA ALA A 48 8.03 2.46 -13.42
C ALA A 48 9.41 2.06 -12.89
N ASP A 49 10.48 2.34 -13.65
CA ASP A 49 11.86 2.00 -13.25
C ASP A 49 12.29 2.74 -11.99
N LEU A 50 11.98 4.04 -11.90
CA LEU A 50 12.29 4.85 -10.73
C LEU A 50 11.42 4.45 -9.54
N THR A 51 10.15 4.11 -9.76
CA THR A 51 9.27 3.58 -8.71
C THR A 51 9.82 2.27 -8.13
N ALA A 52 10.31 1.37 -8.97
CA ALA A 52 10.95 0.13 -8.54
C ALA A 52 12.23 0.40 -7.73
N ALA A 53 13.08 1.32 -8.18
CA ALA A 53 14.30 1.71 -7.48
C ALA A 53 13.99 2.38 -6.12
N LEU A 54 12.99 3.26 -6.07
CA LEU A 54 12.50 3.86 -4.83
C LEU A 54 12.01 2.80 -3.84
N ALA A 55 11.19 1.86 -4.30
CA ALA A 55 10.67 0.78 -3.48
C ALA A 55 11.79 -0.09 -2.90
N GLN A 56 12.82 -0.37 -3.70
CA GLN A 56 13.99 -1.13 -3.25
C GLN A 56 14.78 -0.38 -2.16
N VAL A 57 15.08 0.90 -2.35
CA VAL A 57 15.84 1.69 -1.37
C VAL A 57 15.04 1.91 -0.09
N LEU A 58 13.73 2.10 -0.21
CA LEU A 58 12.82 2.29 0.92
C LEU A 58 12.41 0.98 1.61
N ASP A 59 12.82 -0.16 1.06
CA ASP A 59 12.48 -1.50 1.56
C ASP A 59 10.95 -1.71 1.70
N VAL A 60 10.26 -1.48 0.59
CA VAL A 60 8.80 -1.69 0.46
C VAL A 60 8.44 -2.29 -0.89
N SER A 61 7.22 -2.83 -1.02
CA SER A 61 6.67 -3.21 -2.32
C SER A 61 6.45 -1.96 -3.20
N PRO A 62 6.71 -2.02 -4.52
CA PRO A 62 6.29 -0.97 -5.44
C PRO A 62 4.81 -0.61 -5.35
N HIS A 63 3.94 -1.59 -5.00
CA HIS A 63 2.52 -1.36 -4.77
C HIS A 63 2.24 -0.46 -3.57
N ALA A 64 3.11 -0.45 -2.55
CA ALA A 64 2.98 0.45 -1.41
C ALA A 64 3.17 1.94 -1.77
N LEU A 65 3.87 2.21 -2.88
CA LEU A 65 4.05 3.56 -3.45
C LEU A 65 2.92 3.93 -4.42
N SER A 66 2.40 2.96 -5.17
CA SER A 66 1.43 3.15 -6.25
C SER A 66 -0.01 2.95 -5.75
N VAL A 67 -0.42 3.76 -4.79
CA VAL A 67 -1.78 3.73 -4.22
C VAL A 67 -2.71 4.71 -4.96
N PRO A 68 -4.05 4.53 -4.89
CA PRO A 68 -5.01 5.49 -5.42
C PRO A 68 -4.84 6.88 -4.81
N ASP A 69 -5.24 7.91 -5.55
CA ASP A 69 -5.26 9.28 -5.04
C ASP A 69 -6.44 9.45 -4.07
N ILE A 70 -6.12 9.61 -2.79
CA ILE A 70 -7.07 9.82 -1.70
C ILE A 70 -6.79 11.14 -0.95
N ASP A 71 -6.13 12.10 -1.61
CA ASP A 71 -5.65 13.34 -1.00
C ASP A 71 -6.78 14.29 -0.61
N SER A 72 -7.98 14.09 -1.14
CA SER A 72 -9.15 14.87 -0.78
C SER A 72 -10.25 13.99 -0.16
N TYR A 73 -11.01 14.54 0.78
CA TYR A 73 -12.15 13.82 1.36
C TYR A 73 -13.19 13.40 0.30
N VAL A 74 -13.37 14.22 -0.73
CA VAL A 74 -14.27 13.88 -1.84
C VAL A 74 -13.70 12.71 -2.66
N GLY A 75 -12.41 12.72 -2.99
CA GLY A 75 -11.73 11.63 -3.67
C GLY A 75 -11.75 10.34 -2.85
N LEU A 76 -11.51 10.45 -1.54
CA LEU A 76 -11.61 9.31 -0.61
C LEU A 76 -13.02 8.71 -0.62
N MET A 77 -14.08 9.53 -0.56
CA MET A 77 -15.45 9.04 -0.59
C MET A 77 -15.77 8.35 -1.92
N HIS A 78 -15.34 8.90 -3.07
CA HIS A 78 -15.53 8.23 -4.35
C HIS A 78 -14.75 6.92 -4.48
N THR A 79 -13.58 6.81 -3.82
CA THR A 79 -12.86 5.55 -3.71
C THR A 79 -13.69 4.52 -2.93
N LEU A 80 -14.25 4.90 -1.79
CA LEU A 80 -15.13 4.02 -1.00
C LEU A 80 -16.38 3.62 -1.76
N PHE A 81 -17.02 4.53 -2.51
CA PHE A 81 -18.17 4.21 -3.36
C PHE A 81 -17.79 3.24 -4.48
N THR A 82 -16.61 3.39 -5.07
CA THR A 82 -16.11 2.44 -6.07
C THR A 82 -15.92 1.03 -5.47
N LEU A 83 -15.46 0.96 -4.22
CA LEU A 83 -15.37 -0.31 -3.49
C LEU A 83 -16.75 -0.89 -3.17
N GLU A 84 -17.76 -0.05 -2.89
CA GLU A 84 -19.15 -0.49 -2.75
C GLU A 84 -19.67 -1.08 -4.06
N ASP A 85 -19.49 -0.35 -5.17
CA ASP A 85 -19.99 -0.77 -6.48
C ASP A 85 -19.37 -2.08 -6.97
N ASN A 86 -18.06 -2.23 -6.84
CA ASN A 86 -17.31 -3.33 -7.45
C ASN A 86 -17.02 -4.48 -6.49
N TYR A 87 -16.82 -4.20 -5.20
CA TYR A 87 -16.30 -5.16 -4.22
C TYR A 87 -17.24 -5.42 -3.04
N GLY A 88 -18.46 -4.87 -3.07
CA GLY A 88 -19.45 -5.13 -2.04
C GLY A 88 -19.12 -4.52 -0.67
N LEU A 89 -18.27 -3.47 -0.63
CA LEU A 89 -18.08 -2.70 0.59
C LEU A 89 -19.41 -2.05 0.95
N LYS A 90 -19.73 -2.01 2.24
CA LYS A 90 -20.88 -1.29 2.77
C LYS A 90 -20.59 -0.72 4.13
N VAL A 91 -21.21 0.41 4.43
CA VAL A 91 -21.17 1.00 5.77
C VAL A 91 -22.30 0.41 6.61
N THR A 92 -22.00 0.06 7.84
CA THR A 92 -22.95 -0.48 8.82
C THR A 92 -22.79 0.24 10.14
N GLU A 93 -23.76 0.10 11.01
CA GLU A 93 -23.73 0.59 12.39
C GLU A 93 -23.87 -0.59 13.34
N GLN A 94 -22.98 -0.67 14.35
CA GLN A 94 -23.01 -1.63 15.43
C GLN A 94 -22.77 -0.90 16.75
N ASP A 95 -23.74 -0.99 17.66
CA ASP A 95 -23.65 -0.37 19.00
C ASP A 95 -23.33 1.15 18.98
N GLY A 96 -23.85 1.87 17.97
CA GLY A 96 -23.61 3.30 17.77
C GLY A 96 -22.27 3.64 17.06
N GLU A 97 -21.48 2.65 16.70
CA GLU A 97 -20.22 2.81 15.97
C GLU A 97 -20.38 2.46 14.50
N LEU A 98 -19.76 3.26 13.62
CA LEU A 98 -19.74 2.96 12.19
C LEU A 98 -18.71 1.87 11.90
N ALA A 99 -19.09 0.90 11.07
CA ALA A 99 -18.20 -0.15 10.60
C ALA A 99 -18.29 -0.29 9.08
N LEU A 100 -17.17 -0.68 8.46
CA LEU A 100 -17.12 -1.05 7.06
C LEU A 100 -17.07 -2.57 6.97
N GLN A 101 -17.95 -3.14 6.16
CA GLN A 101 -18.05 -4.58 5.94
C GLN A 101 -18.03 -4.88 4.44
N VAL A 102 -17.61 -6.08 4.08
CA VAL A 102 -17.67 -6.57 2.71
C VAL A 102 -18.75 -7.64 2.60
N ASP A 103 -19.71 -7.42 1.72
CA ASP A 103 -20.66 -8.45 1.34
C ASP A 103 -20.00 -9.43 0.34
N PHE A 104 -19.33 -10.44 0.86
CA PHE A 104 -18.59 -11.42 0.07
C PHE A 104 -19.46 -12.26 -0.88
N ARG A 105 -20.79 -12.22 -0.72
CA ARG A 105 -21.75 -12.93 -1.59
C ARG A 105 -22.08 -12.15 -2.86
N LYS A 106 -21.72 -10.86 -2.93
CA LYS A 106 -22.02 -10.01 -4.08
C LYS A 106 -21.45 -10.56 -5.39
N ASN A 107 -20.15 -10.89 -5.39
CA ASN A 107 -19.44 -11.43 -6.55
C ASN A 107 -18.09 -12.07 -6.11
N LYS A 108 -17.34 -12.59 -7.08
CA LYS A 108 -16.02 -13.22 -6.82
C LYS A 108 -14.99 -12.24 -6.29
N ASP A 109 -15.01 -11.00 -6.75
CA ASP A 109 -14.07 -9.97 -6.32
C ASP A 109 -14.34 -9.54 -4.87
N ALA A 110 -15.61 -9.45 -4.47
CA ALA A 110 -16.01 -9.22 -3.09
C ALA A 110 -15.55 -10.36 -2.16
N ALA A 111 -15.72 -11.61 -2.60
CA ALA A 111 -15.25 -12.77 -1.83
C ALA A 111 -13.73 -12.74 -1.66
N ARG A 112 -12.99 -12.40 -2.71
CA ARG A 112 -11.52 -12.28 -2.64
C ARG A 112 -11.07 -11.15 -1.72
N LEU A 113 -11.69 -9.97 -1.83
CA LEU A 113 -11.40 -8.86 -0.92
C LEU A 113 -11.67 -9.24 0.54
N HIS A 114 -12.75 -9.95 0.80
CA HIS A 114 -13.08 -10.43 2.14
C HIS A 114 -11.99 -11.35 2.72
N GLU A 115 -11.45 -12.28 1.92
CA GLU A 115 -10.33 -13.13 2.33
C GLU A 115 -9.06 -12.31 2.64
N MET A 116 -8.77 -11.30 1.82
CA MET A 116 -7.62 -10.40 2.02
C MET A 116 -7.78 -9.57 3.32
N LEU A 117 -8.98 -9.10 3.61
CA LEU A 117 -9.28 -8.39 4.85
C LEU A 117 -9.14 -9.29 6.09
N TRP A 118 -9.50 -10.58 5.97
CA TRP A 118 -9.27 -11.54 7.05
C TRP A 118 -7.77 -11.78 7.28
N ALA A 119 -6.96 -11.88 6.23
CA ALA A 119 -5.51 -11.96 6.37
C ALA A 119 -4.94 -10.74 7.10
N TRP A 120 -5.41 -9.56 6.75
CA TRP A 120 -5.03 -8.34 7.46
C TRP A 120 -5.50 -8.33 8.93
N ARG A 121 -6.74 -8.72 9.18
CA ARG A 121 -7.28 -8.82 10.56
C ARG A 121 -6.46 -9.77 11.43
N GLU A 122 -6.01 -10.90 10.90
CA GLU A 122 -5.15 -11.84 11.62
C GLU A 122 -3.82 -11.21 12.03
N GLN A 123 -3.19 -10.45 11.15
CA GLN A 123 -1.94 -9.75 11.47
C GLN A 123 -2.16 -8.65 12.52
N ALA A 124 -3.24 -7.89 12.40
CA ALA A 124 -3.61 -6.89 13.40
C ALA A 124 -3.90 -7.53 14.78
N ALA A 125 -4.58 -8.69 14.81
CA ALA A 125 -4.84 -9.41 16.05
C ALA A 125 -3.56 -9.90 16.73
N LYS A 126 -2.57 -10.37 15.99
CA LYS A 126 -1.25 -10.75 16.53
C LYS A 126 -0.53 -9.57 17.16
N LEU A 127 -0.60 -8.40 16.53
CA LEU A 127 -0.05 -7.17 17.09
C LEU A 127 -0.76 -6.78 18.39
N GLU A 128 -2.09 -6.77 18.41
CA GLU A 128 -2.91 -6.48 19.59
C GLU A 128 -2.64 -7.42 20.75
N ALA A 129 -2.40 -8.71 20.46
CA ALA A 129 -2.08 -9.74 21.46
C ALA A 129 -0.60 -9.73 21.92
N GLY A 130 0.26 -8.90 21.34
CA GLY A 130 1.68 -8.88 21.63
C GLY A 130 2.48 -10.07 21.06
N GLU A 131 1.88 -10.83 20.14
CA GLU A 131 2.52 -11.97 19.47
C GLU A 131 3.42 -11.54 18.31
N SER A 132 3.26 -10.32 17.84
CA SER A 132 4.03 -9.72 16.74
C SER A 132 4.41 -8.29 17.13
N SER A 133 5.59 -7.84 16.70
CA SER A 133 6.03 -6.46 16.86
C SER A 133 5.36 -5.52 15.87
N GLN A 134 5.40 -4.21 16.15
CA GLN A 134 4.97 -3.20 15.18
C GLN A 134 5.79 -3.29 13.89
N GLU A 135 7.09 -3.57 13.99
CA GLU A 135 7.98 -3.71 12.84
C GLU A 135 7.58 -4.90 11.95
N ASP A 136 7.24 -6.05 12.54
CA ASP A 136 6.79 -7.23 11.79
C ASP A 136 5.44 -6.98 11.10
N TYR A 137 4.53 -6.31 11.80
CA TYR A 137 3.23 -5.93 11.24
C TYR A 137 3.39 -4.94 10.07
N ASP A 138 4.25 -3.93 10.22
CA ASP A 138 4.54 -2.96 9.16
C ASP A 138 5.26 -3.62 7.98
N ARG A 139 6.18 -4.54 8.24
CA ARG A 139 6.83 -5.33 7.20
C ARG A 139 5.82 -6.10 6.36
N TRP A 140 4.86 -6.78 6.99
CA TRP A 140 3.81 -7.51 6.29
C TRP A 140 2.97 -6.57 5.41
N ARG A 141 2.51 -5.45 5.96
CA ARG A 141 1.68 -4.48 5.21
C ARG A 141 2.42 -3.84 4.03
N TYR A 142 3.63 -3.35 4.26
CA TYR A 142 4.36 -2.57 3.26
C TYR A 142 4.99 -3.42 2.18
N HIS A 143 5.19 -4.70 2.42
CA HIS A 143 5.61 -5.70 1.43
C HIS A 143 4.46 -6.53 0.85
N TYR A 144 3.24 -6.25 1.27
CA TYR A 144 2.09 -7.02 0.79
C TYR A 144 2.07 -7.09 -0.76
N PRO A 145 1.84 -8.26 -1.38
CA PRO A 145 1.43 -9.55 -0.78
C PRO A 145 2.59 -10.54 -0.50
N GLU A 146 3.84 -10.11 -0.50
CA GLU A 146 5.04 -10.98 -0.44
C GLU A 146 5.02 -11.94 0.76
N TYR A 147 4.64 -11.45 1.93
CA TYR A 147 4.60 -12.24 3.18
C TYR A 147 3.20 -12.79 3.51
N ASP A 148 2.25 -12.68 2.62
CA ASP A 148 0.93 -13.26 2.79
C ASP A 148 0.93 -14.73 2.32
N SER A 149 0.92 -15.67 3.27
CA SER A 149 0.95 -17.10 2.99
C SER A 149 -0.25 -17.59 2.15
N ARG A 150 -1.37 -16.89 2.20
CA ARG A 150 -2.57 -17.22 1.40
C ARG A 150 -2.41 -16.86 -0.07
N GLN A 151 -1.62 -15.83 -0.38
CA GLN A 151 -1.35 -15.38 -1.74
C GLN A 151 -0.31 -16.25 -2.47
N ILE A 152 0.55 -16.97 -1.75
CA ILE A 152 1.54 -17.88 -2.34
C ILE A 152 0.85 -18.98 -3.15
N HIS A 153 -0.32 -19.43 -2.72
CA HIS A 153 -1.11 -20.44 -3.44
C HIS A 153 -1.88 -19.89 -4.65
N ALA A 154 -2.10 -18.58 -4.72
CA ALA A 154 -2.78 -17.92 -5.83
C ALA A 154 -1.84 -17.47 -6.96
N LYS A 155 -0.52 -17.51 -6.73
CA LYS A 155 0.52 -17.03 -7.65
C LYS A 155 1.15 -18.10 -8.52
N VAL A 156 0.66 -19.33 -8.53
CA VAL A 156 1.05 -20.29 -9.57
C VAL A 156 0.25 -19.92 -10.81
N PRO A 157 0.84 -19.24 -11.80
CA PRO A 157 0.13 -18.98 -13.05
C PRO A 157 -0.15 -20.35 -13.69
N PRO A 158 -1.27 -20.52 -14.36
CA PRO A 158 -1.52 -21.73 -15.17
C PRO A 158 -0.63 -21.79 -16.42
N GLU A 159 0.45 -21.04 -16.49
CA GLU A 159 1.44 -21.01 -17.56
C GLU A 159 2.48 -22.11 -17.38
N GLY A 160 2.04 -23.34 -17.35
CA GLY A 160 2.89 -24.51 -17.28
C GLY A 160 2.24 -25.76 -17.86
N LEU A 161 1.07 -25.62 -18.45
CA LEU A 161 0.36 -26.66 -19.14
C LEU A 161 0.23 -26.31 -20.63
N ILE A 162 1.35 -26.36 -21.34
CA ILE A 162 1.37 -26.63 -22.79
C ILE A 162 2.14 -27.91 -22.98
#